data_a6539aa4f7978acbd27269f0dcd76982
#
_entry.id   a6539aa4f7978acbd27269f0dcd76982
#
_cell.length_a   1.000
_cell.length_b   1.000
_cell.length_c   1.000
_cell.angle_alpha   90.00
_cell.angle_beta   90.00
_cell.angle_gamma   90.00
#
_symmetry.space_group_name_H-M   'P 1'
#
loop_
_entity.id
_entity.type
_entity.pdbx_description
1 polymer ?
#
loop_
_entity_poly.entity_id
_entity_poly.type
_entity_poly.pdbx_seq_one_letter_code
_entity_poly.pdbx_strand_id
1 'polypeptide(L)'
;MIFFGLGNPGRRYRLTRHNIGFLVLDFLTKEFRIKFKSFSDYEEVFLEKYNLYLVKPLLYMNNSGVVVKDYLKKREDAFLVICDDFNLPFGEIRFRKKGSDGGHQGLANIIYHLNTNNFSRLRIGISPPINLSYTDYVLSEFKKEEKEKLPFLLEKIKDALLFFLAKGIERAMTEFNRKNLLEEK
;
A
#
# COMPACT_ATOMS: atom_id res chain seq x y z
N MET A 1 -15.35 1.23 -4.21
CA MET A 1 -14.14 1.29 -3.35
C MET A 1 -12.89 1.23 -4.22
N ILE A 2 -11.83 1.97 -3.85
CA ILE A 2 -10.55 1.98 -4.58
C ILE A 2 -9.40 1.69 -3.61
N PHE A 3 -8.48 0.79 -3.99
CA PHE A 3 -7.20 0.61 -3.29
C PHE A 3 -6.07 1.17 -4.16
N PHE A 4 -5.40 2.20 -3.67
CA PHE A 4 -4.16 2.71 -4.26
C PHE A 4 -2.97 2.05 -3.59
N GLY A 5 -2.24 1.19 -4.31
CA GLY A 5 -0.94 0.71 -3.85
C GLY A 5 0.15 1.67 -4.29
N LEU A 6 0.99 2.13 -3.37
CA LEU A 6 2.10 3.03 -3.70
C LEU A 6 3.37 2.25 -4.05
N GLY A 7 4.14 2.80 -4.99
CA GLY A 7 5.40 2.25 -5.47
C GLY A 7 5.99 3.07 -6.61
N ASN A 8 7.19 2.70 -7.03
CA ASN A 8 7.89 3.27 -8.17
C ASN A 8 7.83 2.31 -9.37
N PRO A 9 7.55 2.77 -10.58
CA PRO A 9 7.56 1.95 -11.78
C PRO A 9 8.99 1.54 -12.17
N GLY A 10 9.10 0.40 -12.87
CA GLY A 10 10.35 -0.10 -13.42
C GLY A 10 10.99 -1.25 -12.64
N ARG A 11 11.73 -2.10 -13.38
CA ARG A 11 12.27 -3.39 -12.87
C ARG A 11 13.18 -3.22 -11.66
N ARG A 12 13.97 -2.14 -11.60
CA ARG A 12 14.92 -1.86 -10.50
C ARG A 12 14.24 -1.63 -9.15
N TYR A 13 12.97 -1.20 -9.14
CA TYR A 13 12.23 -0.92 -7.90
C TYR A 13 11.32 -2.06 -7.45
N ARG A 14 11.17 -3.08 -8.30
CA ARG A 14 10.15 -4.12 -8.12
C ARG A 14 10.14 -4.77 -6.74
N LEU A 15 11.32 -5.01 -6.17
CA LEU A 15 11.48 -5.69 -4.87
C LEU A 15 12.01 -4.75 -3.79
N THR A 16 11.92 -3.43 -3.97
CA THR A 16 12.30 -2.47 -2.94
C THR A 16 11.21 -2.35 -1.89
N ARG A 17 11.59 -1.92 -0.69
CA ARG A 17 10.67 -1.71 0.43
C ARG A 17 9.56 -0.72 0.09
N HIS A 18 9.91 0.36 -0.61
CA HIS A 18 8.97 1.39 -1.05
C HIS A 18 7.90 0.89 -2.04
N ASN A 19 8.11 -0.29 -2.60
CA ASN A 19 7.16 -0.93 -3.52
C ASN A 19 6.21 -1.92 -2.83
N ILE A 20 6.19 -1.99 -1.50
CA ILE A 20 5.30 -2.95 -0.81
C ILE A 20 3.83 -2.75 -1.18
N GLY A 21 3.38 -1.51 -1.44
CA GLY A 21 2.03 -1.24 -1.91
C GLY A 21 1.75 -1.89 -3.28
N PHE A 22 2.70 -1.81 -4.22
CA PHE A 22 2.61 -2.50 -5.51
C PHE A 22 2.62 -4.02 -5.33
N LEU A 23 3.50 -4.54 -4.46
CA LEU A 23 3.59 -5.99 -4.19
C LEU A 23 2.28 -6.55 -3.64
N VAL A 24 1.60 -5.81 -2.77
CA VAL A 24 0.27 -6.19 -2.26
C VAL A 24 -0.74 -6.29 -3.40
N LEU A 25 -0.81 -5.28 -4.28
CA LEU A 25 -1.75 -5.30 -5.39
C LEU A 25 -1.40 -6.38 -6.43
N ASP A 26 -0.12 -6.63 -6.69
CA ASP A 26 0.34 -7.75 -7.55
C ASP A 26 -0.04 -9.11 -6.97
N PHE A 27 0.11 -9.27 -5.66
CA PHE A 27 -0.32 -10.47 -4.96
C PHE A 27 -1.83 -10.69 -5.11
N LEU A 28 -2.65 -9.65 -4.88
CA LEU A 28 -4.10 -9.73 -5.04
C LEU A 28 -4.50 -10.12 -6.46
N THR A 29 -3.89 -9.51 -7.49
CA THR A 29 -4.21 -9.85 -8.88
C THR A 29 -3.85 -11.30 -9.23
N LYS A 30 -2.76 -11.83 -8.69
CA LYS A 30 -2.36 -13.23 -8.85
C LYS A 30 -3.37 -14.18 -8.18
N GLU A 31 -3.75 -13.89 -6.93
CA GLU A 31 -4.73 -14.69 -6.18
C GLU A 31 -6.10 -14.74 -6.85
N PHE A 32 -6.57 -13.58 -7.36
CA PHE A 32 -7.85 -13.50 -8.05
C PHE A 32 -7.79 -13.84 -9.54
N ARG A 33 -6.62 -14.22 -10.06
CA ARG A 33 -6.38 -14.61 -11.47
C ARG A 33 -6.82 -13.57 -12.47
N ILE A 34 -6.55 -12.30 -12.17
CA ILE A 34 -6.87 -11.15 -13.01
C ILE A 34 -5.59 -10.40 -13.38
N LYS A 35 -5.68 -9.49 -14.35
CA LYS A 35 -4.52 -8.72 -14.82
C LYS A 35 -4.85 -7.24 -14.86
N PHE A 36 -3.85 -6.43 -14.53
CA PHE A 36 -3.92 -5.00 -14.70
C PHE A 36 -4.07 -4.62 -16.18
N LYS A 37 -4.84 -3.56 -16.42
CA LYS A 37 -4.85 -2.80 -17.65
C LYS A 37 -3.96 -1.59 -17.44
N SER A 38 -3.01 -1.37 -18.36
CA SER A 38 -2.07 -0.25 -18.29
C SER A 38 -2.60 0.98 -19.02
N PHE A 39 -2.39 2.13 -18.42
CA PHE A 39 -2.60 3.47 -18.96
C PHE A 39 -1.29 4.25 -18.87
N SER A 40 -1.25 5.52 -19.33
CA SER A 40 -0.04 6.34 -19.29
C SER A 40 0.50 6.53 -17.86
N ASP A 41 -0.40 6.81 -16.91
CA ASP A 41 -0.04 7.31 -15.58
C ASP A 41 -0.38 6.34 -14.45
N TYR A 42 -1.10 5.25 -14.76
CA TYR A 42 -1.49 4.24 -13.80
C TYR A 42 -1.78 2.88 -14.46
N GLU A 43 -1.81 1.85 -13.63
CA GLU A 43 -2.41 0.55 -13.95
C GLU A 43 -3.64 0.36 -13.09
N GLU A 44 -4.71 -0.19 -13.66
CA GLU A 44 -5.91 -0.53 -12.89
C GLU A 44 -6.45 -1.92 -13.23
N VAL A 45 -7.18 -2.49 -12.28
CA VAL A 45 -8.04 -3.65 -12.50
C VAL A 45 -9.27 -3.56 -11.61
N PHE A 46 -10.40 -4.02 -12.10
CA PHE A 46 -11.65 -4.08 -11.34
C PHE A 46 -11.93 -5.51 -10.88
N LEU A 47 -12.10 -5.68 -9.58
CA LEU A 47 -12.56 -6.92 -8.95
C LEU A 47 -14.06 -6.85 -8.76
N GLU A 48 -14.81 -7.42 -9.69
CA GLU A 48 -16.26 -7.40 -9.71
C GLU A 48 -16.88 -7.96 -8.43
N LYS A 49 -16.37 -9.12 -7.96
CA LYS A 49 -16.81 -9.78 -6.72
C LYS A 49 -16.84 -8.86 -5.49
N TYR A 50 -15.95 -7.88 -5.41
CA TYR A 50 -15.81 -6.98 -4.26
C TYR A 50 -16.20 -5.54 -4.57
N ASN A 51 -16.64 -5.24 -5.79
CA ASN A 51 -16.85 -3.88 -6.29
C ASN A 51 -15.63 -2.98 -5.97
N LEU A 52 -14.42 -3.46 -6.31
CA LEU A 52 -13.15 -2.91 -5.89
C LEU A 52 -12.24 -2.63 -7.09
N TYR A 53 -11.74 -1.40 -7.18
CA TYR A 53 -10.63 -1.05 -8.08
C TYR A 53 -9.30 -1.17 -7.35
N LEU A 54 -8.33 -1.85 -7.96
CA LEU A 54 -6.92 -1.83 -7.56
C LEU A 54 -6.19 -0.92 -8.53
N VAL A 55 -5.47 0.07 -8.02
CA VAL A 55 -4.81 1.10 -8.83
C VAL A 55 -3.37 1.30 -8.40
N LYS A 56 -2.43 1.23 -9.34
CA LYS A 56 -1.01 1.55 -9.14
C LYS A 56 -0.69 2.87 -9.83
N PRO A 57 -0.39 3.96 -9.12
CA PRO A 57 0.16 5.18 -9.71
C PRO A 57 1.54 4.93 -10.32
N LEU A 58 1.79 5.40 -11.55
CA LEU A 58 3.05 5.15 -12.28
C LEU A 58 3.94 6.39 -12.47
N LEU A 59 3.60 7.54 -11.88
CA LEU A 59 4.39 8.79 -11.97
C LEU A 59 5.46 8.92 -10.88
N TYR A 60 6.02 7.81 -10.41
CA TYR A 60 6.92 7.71 -9.25
C TYR A 60 6.29 8.17 -7.93
N MET A 61 6.92 7.78 -6.81
CA MET A 61 6.40 7.97 -5.46
C MET A 61 6.05 9.42 -5.14
N ASN A 62 6.93 10.35 -5.48
CA ASN A 62 6.76 11.78 -5.23
C ASN A 62 5.70 12.48 -6.09
N ASN A 63 5.10 11.80 -7.06
CA ASN A 63 4.00 12.29 -7.91
C ASN A 63 2.72 11.43 -7.78
N SER A 64 2.65 10.55 -6.78
CA SER A 64 1.49 9.68 -6.58
C SER A 64 0.19 10.46 -6.39
N GLY A 65 0.25 11.63 -5.75
CA GLY A 65 -0.91 12.48 -5.48
C GLY A 65 -1.54 13.08 -6.75
N VAL A 66 -0.77 13.32 -7.79
CA VAL A 66 -1.29 13.76 -9.11
C VAL A 66 -2.24 12.69 -9.64
N VAL A 67 -1.77 11.45 -9.70
CA VAL A 67 -2.56 10.32 -10.21
C VAL A 67 -3.80 10.07 -9.35
N VAL A 68 -3.63 10.04 -8.02
CA VAL A 68 -4.74 9.82 -7.09
C VAL A 68 -5.82 10.87 -7.24
N LYS A 69 -5.45 12.17 -7.30
CA LYS A 69 -6.38 13.28 -7.50
C LYS A 69 -7.13 13.16 -8.82
N ASP A 70 -6.41 12.92 -9.93
CA ASP A 70 -7.03 12.85 -11.25
C ASP A 70 -7.90 11.59 -11.42
N TYR A 71 -7.52 10.49 -10.77
CA TYR A 71 -8.34 9.29 -10.73
C TYR A 71 -9.65 9.51 -9.95
N LEU A 72 -9.58 10.15 -8.78
CA LEU A 72 -10.74 10.45 -7.94
C LEU A 72 -11.70 11.47 -8.57
N LYS A 73 -11.23 12.40 -9.41
CA LYS A 73 -12.11 13.28 -10.20
C LYS A 73 -13.04 12.52 -11.15
N LYS A 74 -12.62 11.34 -11.61
CA LYS A 74 -13.39 10.49 -12.52
C LYS A 74 -14.28 9.50 -11.77
N ARG A 75 -14.01 9.26 -10.47
CA ARG A 75 -14.68 8.26 -9.64
C ARG A 75 -14.75 8.77 -8.20
N GLU A 76 -15.90 9.26 -7.79
CA GLU A 76 -16.16 9.72 -6.41
C GLU A 76 -16.35 8.55 -5.44
N ASP A 77 -15.38 7.64 -5.38
CA ASP A 77 -15.42 6.46 -4.54
C ASP A 77 -14.60 6.64 -3.25
N ALA A 78 -15.04 5.98 -2.18
CA ALA A 78 -14.18 5.81 -1.01
C ALA A 78 -12.89 5.07 -1.40
N PHE A 79 -11.76 5.42 -0.77
CA PHE A 79 -10.48 4.83 -1.11
C PHE A 79 -9.61 4.52 0.11
N LEU A 80 -8.67 3.61 -0.08
CA LEU A 80 -7.61 3.23 0.84
C LEU A 80 -6.26 3.36 0.14
N VAL A 81 -5.27 3.98 0.79
CA VAL A 81 -3.88 4.03 0.32
C VAL A 81 -3.07 2.97 1.05
N ILE A 82 -2.32 2.14 0.31
CA ILE A 82 -1.46 1.08 0.82
C ILE A 82 0.00 1.49 0.60
N CYS A 83 0.78 1.60 1.69
CA CYS A 83 2.15 2.08 1.65
C CYS A 83 3.03 1.44 2.73
N ASP A 84 4.35 1.57 2.60
CA ASP A 84 5.33 1.20 3.62
C ASP A 84 5.33 2.16 4.81
N ASP A 85 5.88 1.69 5.92
CA ASP A 85 6.11 2.47 7.13
C ASP A 85 7.37 1.99 7.85
N PHE A 86 8.43 2.80 7.82
CA PHE A 86 9.68 2.48 8.54
C PHE A 86 9.59 2.65 10.06
N ASN A 87 8.52 3.26 10.58
CA ASN A 87 8.27 3.37 12.02
C ASN A 87 7.54 2.14 12.61
N LEU A 88 7.22 1.16 11.77
CA LEU A 88 6.61 -0.10 12.19
C LEU A 88 7.58 -1.26 11.98
N PRO A 89 7.69 -2.20 12.92
CA PRO A 89 8.40 -3.45 12.71
C PRO A 89 7.95 -4.19 11.45
N PHE A 90 8.85 -4.91 10.80
CA PHE A 90 8.51 -5.78 9.68
C PHE A 90 7.52 -6.87 10.13
N GLY A 91 6.43 -7.02 9.39
CA GLY A 91 5.32 -7.92 9.72
C GLY A 91 4.15 -7.26 10.44
N GLU A 92 4.33 -6.06 10.98
CA GLU A 92 3.20 -5.30 11.52
C GLU A 92 2.47 -4.53 10.41
N ILE A 93 1.15 -4.39 10.59
CA ILE A 93 0.33 -3.50 9.75
C ILE A 93 -0.45 -2.52 10.62
N ARG A 94 -0.81 -1.40 10.03
CA ARG A 94 -1.59 -0.39 10.74
C ARG A 94 -2.60 0.32 9.83
N PHE A 95 -3.88 0.05 10.08
CA PHE A 95 -4.97 0.82 9.50
C PHE A 95 -5.12 2.17 10.21
N ARG A 96 -5.39 3.23 9.45
CA ARG A 96 -5.69 4.58 9.93
C ARG A 96 -6.76 5.23 9.07
N LYS A 97 -7.70 5.95 9.67
CA LYS A 97 -8.71 6.76 8.97
C LYS A 97 -8.12 8.03 8.39
N LYS A 98 -7.20 8.65 9.13
CA LYS A 98 -6.52 9.93 8.82
C LYS A 98 -5.15 9.97 9.47
N GLY A 99 -4.32 10.92 9.11
CA GLY A 99 -3.03 11.16 9.76
C GLY A 99 -2.04 11.89 8.86
N SER A 100 -0.90 12.29 9.42
CA SER A 100 0.22 12.86 8.68
C SER A 100 0.83 11.82 7.72
N ASP A 101 1.74 12.28 6.89
CA ASP A 101 2.53 11.42 5.98
C ASP A 101 3.52 10.50 6.72
N GLY A 102 3.95 10.88 7.94
CA GLY A 102 4.91 10.11 8.73
C GLY A 102 6.27 9.97 8.05
N GLY A 103 6.66 10.93 7.21
CA GLY A 103 7.90 10.93 6.43
C GLY A 103 7.79 10.18 5.09
N HIS A 104 6.62 9.66 4.73
CA HIS A 104 6.41 8.93 3.49
C HIS A 104 6.07 9.90 2.34
N GLN A 105 6.97 10.05 1.37
CA GLN A 105 6.84 11.05 0.28
C GLN A 105 5.59 10.90 -0.56
N GLY A 106 5.15 9.68 -0.86
CA GLY A 106 3.91 9.43 -1.59
C GLY A 106 2.68 9.90 -0.82
N LEU A 107 2.62 9.65 0.49
CA LEU A 107 1.53 10.17 1.34
C LEU A 107 1.56 11.69 1.43
N ALA A 108 2.74 12.31 1.59
CA ALA A 108 2.89 13.77 1.60
C ALA A 108 2.35 14.39 0.30
N ASN A 109 2.70 13.80 -0.85
CA ASN A 109 2.24 14.26 -2.15
C ASN A 109 0.72 14.09 -2.33
N ILE A 110 0.13 12.97 -1.86
CA ILE A 110 -1.32 12.76 -1.88
C ILE A 110 -2.02 13.81 -1.00
N ILE A 111 -1.54 14.04 0.23
CA ILE A 111 -2.09 15.06 1.15
C ILE A 111 -2.04 16.44 0.50
N TYR A 112 -0.93 16.81 -0.12
CA TYR A 112 -0.77 18.07 -0.82
C TYR A 112 -1.80 18.23 -1.96
N HIS A 113 -1.92 17.25 -2.85
CA HIS A 113 -2.80 17.34 -4.01
C HIS A 113 -4.29 17.27 -3.68
N LEU A 114 -4.67 16.50 -2.64
CA LEU A 114 -6.06 16.41 -2.17
C LEU A 114 -6.43 17.53 -1.18
N ASN A 115 -5.45 18.30 -0.70
CA ASN A 115 -5.60 19.31 0.35
C ASN A 115 -6.29 18.77 1.61
N THR A 116 -6.06 17.49 1.94
CA THR A 116 -6.61 16.83 3.12
C THR A 116 -5.79 15.61 3.49
N ASN A 117 -5.71 15.32 4.79
CA ASN A 117 -5.16 14.09 5.33
C ASN A 117 -6.24 13.10 5.80
N ASN A 118 -7.51 13.42 5.54
CA ASN A 118 -8.67 12.64 5.97
C ASN A 118 -9.02 11.57 4.92
N PHE A 119 -8.18 10.57 4.80
CA PHE A 119 -8.41 9.38 3.97
C PHE A 119 -7.83 8.13 4.64
N SER A 120 -8.44 6.99 4.35
CA SER A 120 -8.02 5.70 4.91
C SER A 120 -6.67 5.25 4.34
N ARG A 121 -5.86 4.64 5.19
CA ARG A 121 -4.57 4.06 4.79
C ARG A 121 -4.26 2.78 5.53
N LEU A 122 -3.60 1.86 4.84
CA LEU A 122 -2.93 0.70 5.38
C LEU A 122 -1.43 0.94 5.30
N ARG A 123 -0.78 1.06 6.46
CA ARG A 123 0.67 1.19 6.60
C ARG A 123 1.26 -0.17 6.92
N ILE A 124 2.26 -0.59 6.15
CA ILE A 124 2.92 -1.90 6.26
C ILE A 124 4.34 -1.68 6.79
N GLY A 125 4.66 -2.28 7.93
CA GLY A 125 5.95 -2.16 8.57
C GLY A 125 7.08 -2.74 7.73
N ILE A 126 8.15 -1.94 7.59
CA ILE A 126 9.39 -2.34 6.93
C ILE A 126 10.61 -2.24 7.87
N SER A 127 10.39 -1.98 9.17
CA SER A 127 11.38 -1.65 10.20
C SER A 127 12.14 -0.34 9.93
N PRO A 128 12.75 0.27 10.97
CA PRO A 128 13.57 1.46 10.79
C PRO A 128 14.93 1.13 10.12
N PRO A 129 15.53 2.09 9.39
CA PRO A 129 16.86 1.92 8.84
C PRO A 129 17.91 1.82 9.94
N ILE A 130 18.95 1.01 9.68
CA ILE A 130 20.15 0.92 10.50
C ILE A 130 21.31 1.34 9.58
N ASN A 131 22.01 2.41 9.93
CA ASN A 131 23.20 2.94 9.19
C ASN A 131 22.95 3.32 7.72
N LEU A 132 21.71 3.63 7.35
CA LEU A 132 21.33 4.13 6.02
C LEU A 132 20.48 5.39 6.16
N SER A 133 20.51 6.24 5.14
CA SER A 133 19.51 7.31 5.03
C SER A 133 18.10 6.70 4.82
N TYR A 134 17.06 7.41 5.23
CA TYR A 134 15.68 6.95 4.98
C TYR A 134 15.42 6.69 3.50
N THR A 135 15.91 7.57 2.62
CA THR A 135 15.73 7.43 1.17
C THR A 135 16.41 6.18 0.63
N ASP A 136 17.68 5.96 0.99
CA ASP A 136 18.40 4.77 0.53
C ASP A 136 17.78 3.49 1.07
N TYR A 137 17.28 3.53 2.31
CA TYR A 137 16.65 2.38 2.93
C TYR A 137 15.35 1.96 2.23
N VAL A 138 14.43 2.89 1.99
CA VAL A 138 13.15 2.55 1.33
C VAL A 138 13.34 2.13 -0.12
N LEU A 139 14.40 2.61 -0.79
CA LEU A 139 14.78 2.22 -2.13
C LEU A 139 15.64 0.94 -2.18
N SER A 140 16.08 0.42 -1.03
CA SER A 140 16.78 -0.86 -0.97
C SER A 140 15.80 -2.04 -1.05
N GLU A 141 16.28 -3.18 -1.51
CA GLU A 141 15.50 -4.41 -1.52
C GLU A 141 15.33 -4.97 -0.10
N PHE A 142 14.28 -5.75 0.10
CA PHE A 142 14.13 -6.56 1.30
C PHE A 142 15.34 -7.50 1.47
N LYS A 143 15.76 -7.74 2.72
CA LYS A 143 16.79 -8.73 3.04
C LYS A 143 16.32 -10.14 2.68
N LYS A 144 17.24 -11.09 2.58
CA LYS A 144 16.91 -12.48 2.22
C LYS A 144 15.84 -13.07 3.15
N GLU A 145 16.02 -12.92 4.45
CA GLU A 145 15.10 -13.43 5.47
C GLU A 145 13.72 -12.75 5.39
N GLU A 146 13.68 -11.47 5.03
CA GLU A 146 12.42 -10.73 4.82
C GLU A 146 11.72 -11.22 3.54
N LYS A 147 12.48 -11.43 2.45
CA LYS A 147 11.95 -11.95 1.17
C LYS A 147 11.32 -13.35 1.32
N GLU A 148 11.91 -14.20 2.15
CA GLU A 148 11.37 -15.55 2.45
C GLU A 148 10.02 -15.47 3.19
N LYS A 149 9.79 -14.42 4.00
CA LYS A 149 8.55 -14.19 4.74
C LYS A 149 7.49 -13.39 3.96
N LEU A 150 7.89 -12.68 2.90
CA LEU A 150 6.98 -11.83 2.12
C LEU A 150 5.72 -12.56 1.61
N PRO A 151 5.80 -13.77 1.03
CA PRO A 151 4.59 -14.45 0.53
C PRO A 151 3.56 -14.67 1.63
N PHE A 152 3.98 -15.10 2.82
CA PHE A 152 3.10 -15.30 3.96
C PHE A 152 2.53 -13.97 4.46
N LEU A 153 3.37 -12.92 4.57
CA LEU A 153 2.93 -11.58 4.96
C LEU A 153 1.89 -11.02 3.99
N LEU A 154 2.10 -11.16 2.68
CA LEU A 154 1.16 -10.70 1.66
C LEU A 154 -0.18 -11.43 1.72
N GLU A 155 -0.18 -12.73 2.04
CA GLU A 155 -1.40 -13.49 2.28
C GLU A 155 -2.18 -12.95 3.48
N LYS A 156 -1.51 -12.71 4.61
CA LYS A 156 -2.13 -12.12 5.81
C LYS A 156 -2.65 -10.69 5.54
N ILE A 157 -1.93 -9.89 4.76
CA ILE A 157 -2.39 -8.56 4.35
C ILE A 157 -3.64 -8.67 3.47
N LYS A 158 -3.71 -9.63 2.55
CA LYS A 158 -4.93 -9.91 1.76
C LYS A 158 -6.11 -10.15 2.70
N ASP A 159 -5.96 -11.02 3.71
CA ASP A 159 -7.04 -11.34 4.66
C ASP A 159 -7.47 -10.09 5.44
N ALA A 160 -6.53 -9.26 5.87
CA ALA A 160 -6.82 -7.99 6.54
C ALA A 160 -7.56 -6.99 5.62
N LEU A 161 -7.20 -6.92 4.33
CA LEU A 161 -7.88 -6.07 3.35
C LEU A 161 -9.29 -6.57 3.04
N LEU A 162 -9.51 -7.88 2.94
CA LEU A 162 -10.84 -8.47 2.78
C LEU A 162 -11.71 -8.25 4.02
N PHE A 163 -11.13 -8.35 5.21
CA PHE A 163 -11.81 -8.01 6.46
C PHE A 163 -12.19 -6.53 6.50
N PHE A 164 -11.28 -5.63 6.09
CA PHE A 164 -11.58 -4.19 5.97
C PHE A 164 -12.75 -3.93 5.03
N LEU A 165 -12.80 -4.57 3.86
CA LEU A 165 -13.93 -4.43 2.93
C LEU A 165 -15.25 -4.89 3.54
N ALA A 166 -15.23 -5.99 4.31
CA ALA A 166 -16.42 -6.57 4.89
C ALA A 166 -16.92 -5.87 6.16
N LYS A 167 -16.01 -5.34 6.98
CA LYS A 167 -16.29 -4.87 8.35
C LYS A 167 -15.98 -3.38 8.58
N GLY A 168 -15.33 -2.72 7.62
CA GLY A 168 -14.96 -1.32 7.68
C GLY A 168 -13.69 -1.03 8.50
N ILE A 169 -13.27 0.24 8.44
CA ILE A 169 -11.98 0.68 8.97
C ILE A 169 -11.86 0.54 10.49
N GLU A 170 -12.92 0.80 11.25
CA GLU A 170 -12.90 0.75 12.71
C GLU A 170 -12.59 -0.66 13.22
N ARG A 171 -13.31 -1.65 12.66
CA ARG A 171 -13.10 -3.04 13.03
C ARG A 171 -11.74 -3.54 12.55
N ALA A 172 -11.30 -3.13 11.36
CA ALA A 172 -9.96 -3.47 10.88
C ALA A 172 -8.86 -2.88 11.79
N MET A 173 -9.02 -1.65 12.28
CA MET A 173 -8.11 -1.03 13.25
C MET A 173 -8.07 -1.81 14.56
N THR A 174 -9.20 -2.25 15.08
CA THR A 174 -9.29 -3.02 16.32
C THR A 174 -8.63 -4.39 16.17
N GLU A 175 -8.87 -5.06 15.03
CA GLU A 175 -8.43 -6.44 14.81
C GLU A 175 -6.93 -6.54 14.50
N PHE A 176 -6.40 -5.65 13.64
CA PHE A 176 -5.07 -5.83 13.06
C PHE A 176 -3.99 -4.87 13.59
N ASN A 177 -4.36 -3.69 14.14
CA ASN A 177 -3.36 -2.79 14.67
C ASN A 177 -2.67 -3.39 15.91
N ARG A 178 -1.34 -3.27 15.99
CA ARG A 178 -0.48 -3.78 17.09
C ARG A 178 -0.30 -5.30 17.10
N LYS A 179 -0.59 -5.98 16.00
CA LYS A 179 -0.30 -7.41 15.82
C LYS A 179 0.83 -7.57 14.82
N ASN A 180 1.78 -8.44 15.12
CA ASN A 180 2.74 -8.89 14.13
C ASN A 180 2.16 -10.09 13.39
N LEU A 181 1.83 -9.89 12.11
CA LEU A 181 1.18 -10.93 11.29
C LEU A 181 2.08 -12.15 11.02
N LEU A 182 3.39 -12.03 11.27
CA LEU A 182 4.36 -13.12 11.11
C LEU A 182 4.44 -14.02 12.35
N GLU A 183 3.88 -13.60 13.49
CA GLU A 183 3.90 -14.33 14.76
C GLU A 183 2.56 -15.01 15.07
N GLU A 184 1.51 -14.74 14.32
CA GLU A 184 0.24 -15.43 14.45
C GLU A 184 0.37 -16.88 13.96
N LYS A 185 0.16 -17.84 14.88
CA LYS A 185 0.13 -19.28 14.63
C LYS A 185 -1.17 -19.72 13.95
#